data_28b969ee07c02b83783e6a9898310f67
#
_entry.id   28b969ee07c02b83783e6a9898310f67
#
_cell.length_a   1.000
_cell.length_b   1.000
_cell.length_c   1.000
_cell.angle_alpha   90.00
_cell.angle_beta   90.00
_cell.angle_gamma   90.00
#
_symmetry.space_group_name_H-M   'P 1'
#
loop_
_entity.id
_entity.type
_entity.pdbx_description
1 polymer ?
#
loop_
_entity_poly.entity_id
_entity_poly.type
_entity_poly.pdbx_seq_one_letter_code
_entity_poly.pdbx_strand_id
1 'polypeptide(L)'
;MLQTDHAIPALRHASHSVPNWKSLLFAWAENSQECLIALSDERSVLFANKRAQERFSLVEGLVLEADWEQERLPNWYLEELDLGEKTWYRLFLIRPSTSTLSKTTSSYSFSEIHTNSPLYQAQLHTARIAAQSLSNTLLLGETGCGKEVLARAIHSSSSRKDGPFLAVNIAALPRELIASELFGYAEGAFTGAKKGGQPGKFEAANGGTLFLDEIGEMSLELQVLLLRVLEERKVTRLGSHEEKPLDIRVIAATNRSIEEDVQNGLFRADLYYRLNILQIRIPPLRERKEDIAALANEFLQLLHAQYTGGPTGICESALAILQQHSWPGNIRELRNIVERAFLHAYGDSWVTSHHLPSEWQQQYGLQEAPSEPLPLLRELERQTIQQAITEAPSISAAAKKLGIARSTLYRKMEELGIG
;
A
#
# COMPACT_ATOMS: atom_id res chain seq x y z
N MET A 1 8.28 -15.60 -12.47
CA MET A 1 9.29 -16.49 -11.87
C MET A 1 10.22 -15.62 -11.05
N LEU A 2 9.79 -15.25 -9.86
CA LEU A 2 10.62 -14.52 -8.90
C LEU A 2 11.41 -15.61 -8.15
N GLN A 3 12.69 -15.70 -8.45
CA GLN A 3 13.64 -16.46 -7.66
C GLN A 3 13.67 -15.82 -6.24
N THR A 4 13.05 -16.49 -5.30
CA THR A 4 13.32 -16.32 -3.88
C THR A 4 14.62 -17.08 -3.55
N ASP A 5 15.73 -16.67 -4.17
CA ASP A 5 17.04 -17.31 -3.96
C ASP A 5 17.71 -16.90 -2.63
N HIS A 6 17.05 -16.14 -1.76
CA HIS A 6 17.68 -15.68 -0.52
C HIS A 6 17.23 -16.40 0.76
N ALA A 7 16.33 -17.39 0.69
CA ALA A 7 15.85 -18.07 1.90
C ALA A 7 16.26 -19.56 2.00
N ILE A 8 16.89 -20.17 1.00
CA ILE A 8 17.15 -21.61 0.98
C ILE A 8 18.61 -22.04 0.72
N PRO A 9 19.66 -21.29 1.08
CA PRO A 9 21.02 -21.83 1.00
C PRO A 9 21.30 -22.94 2.03
N ALA A 10 20.56 -22.98 3.15
CA ALA A 10 20.79 -23.94 4.23
C ALA A 10 20.26 -25.35 3.96
N LEU A 11 19.36 -25.53 2.99
CA LEU A 11 18.79 -26.85 2.66
C LEU A 11 19.60 -27.62 1.61
N ARG A 12 20.55 -26.99 0.91
CA ARG A 12 21.31 -27.62 -0.19
C ARG A 12 22.57 -28.41 0.23
N HIS A 13 23.01 -28.34 1.50
CA HIS A 13 24.30 -28.97 1.93
C HIS A 13 24.26 -29.83 3.18
N ALA A 14 23.11 -30.34 3.61
CA ALA A 14 23.04 -31.29 4.73
C ALA A 14 22.92 -32.74 4.24
N SER A 15 24.02 -33.30 3.76
CA SER A 15 24.21 -34.75 3.79
C SER A 15 24.60 -35.15 5.22
N HIS A 16 23.79 -36.07 5.81
CA HIS A 16 23.95 -36.71 7.12
C HIS A 16 23.36 -35.96 8.35
N SER A 17 22.21 -36.38 8.65
CA SER A 17 21.20 -36.15 9.70
C SER A 17 20.03 -35.34 9.15
N VAL A 18 18.89 -36.03 8.98
CA VAL A 18 17.64 -35.36 8.53
C VAL A 18 17.32 -34.27 9.55
N PRO A 19 17.53 -32.96 9.25
CA PRO A 19 17.11 -31.92 10.16
C PRO A 19 15.60 -32.09 10.32
N ASN A 20 15.08 -31.93 11.52
CA ASN A 20 13.65 -31.97 11.76
C ASN A 20 13.03 -30.85 10.91
N TRP A 21 12.63 -31.19 9.67
CA TRP A 21 12.10 -30.27 8.68
C TRP A 21 10.96 -29.43 9.24
N LYS A 22 10.17 -29.99 10.17
CA LYS A 22 9.16 -29.25 10.91
C LYS A 22 9.75 -28.08 11.66
N SER A 23 10.86 -28.23 12.36
CA SER A 23 11.48 -27.14 13.13
C SER A 23 11.99 -26.01 12.23
N LEU A 24 12.53 -26.35 11.04
CA LEU A 24 12.98 -25.35 10.07
C LEU A 24 11.79 -24.62 9.41
N LEU A 25 10.75 -25.36 9.06
CA LEU A 25 9.52 -24.81 8.51
C LEU A 25 8.80 -23.92 9.54
N PHE A 26 8.76 -24.32 10.80
CA PHE A 26 8.22 -23.54 11.90
C PHE A 26 8.98 -22.21 12.06
N ALA A 27 10.29 -22.25 12.14
CA ALA A 27 11.09 -21.03 12.33
C ALA A 27 10.95 -20.05 11.15
N TRP A 28 10.80 -20.56 9.93
CA TRP A 28 10.58 -19.73 8.75
C TRP A 28 9.12 -19.23 8.66
N ALA A 29 8.15 -20.09 8.91
CA ALA A 29 6.74 -19.77 8.77
C ALA A 29 6.18 -18.84 9.87
N GLU A 30 6.71 -18.90 11.08
CA GLU A 30 6.31 -17.99 12.17
C GLU A 30 6.69 -16.53 11.86
N ASN A 31 7.78 -16.32 11.12
CA ASN A 31 8.21 -15.00 10.68
C ASN A 31 7.60 -14.57 9.33
N SER A 32 6.83 -15.45 8.67
CA SER A 32 6.21 -15.15 7.38
C SER A 32 4.98 -14.27 7.54
N GLN A 33 4.86 -13.28 6.67
CA GLN A 33 3.65 -12.46 6.53
C GLN A 33 2.51 -13.20 5.79
N GLU A 34 2.78 -14.35 5.21
CA GLU A 34 1.85 -15.12 4.36
C GLU A 34 1.26 -16.31 5.09
N CYS A 35 0.09 -16.80 4.65
CA CYS A 35 -0.52 -18.02 5.14
C CYS A 35 0.15 -19.23 4.46
N LEU A 36 0.79 -20.11 5.25
CA LEU A 36 1.55 -21.25 4.77
C LEU A 36 0.95 -22.54 5.27
N ILE A 37 0.80 -23.52 4.37
CA ILE A 37 0.38 -24.88 4.70
C ILE A 37 1.27 -25.91 4.03
N ALA A 38 1.48 -27.04 4.69
CA ALA A 38 2.08 -28.24 4.09
C ALA A 38 1.03 -29.35 4.07
N LEU A 39 0.87 -29.98 2.90
CA LEU A 39 -0.06 -31.08 2.69
C LEU A 39 0.69 -32.37 2.34
N SER A 40 0.19 -33.51 2.79
CA SER A 40 0.57 -34.85 2.28
C SER A 40 -0.03 -35.06 0.90
N ASP A 41 0.39 -36.13 0.21
CA ASP A 41 -0.19 -36.57 -1.05
C ASP A 41 -1.68 -36.91 -0.93
N GLU A 42 -2.14 -37.28 0.25
CA GLU A 42 -3.55 -37.51 0.59
C GLU A 42 -4.31 -36.24 1.00
N ARG A 43 -3.73 -35.07 0.78
CA ARG A 43 -4.29 -33.75 1.15
C ARG A 43 -4.53 -33.57 2.66
N SER A 44 -3.85 -34.33 3.51
CA SER A 44 -3.87 -34.10 4.96
C SER A 44 -2.96 -32.92 5.33
N VAL A 45 -3.42 -32.01 6.17
CA VAL A 45 -2.65 -30.89 6.66
C VAL A 45 -1.56 -31.38 7.62
N LEU A 46 -0.32 -31.35 7.18
CA LEU A 46 0.85 -31.74 7.98
C LEU A 46 1.36 -30.56 8.83
N PHE A 47 1.14 -29.35 8.36
CA PHE A 47 1.53 -28.12 9.00
C PHE A 47 0.68 -26.95 8.47
N ALA A 48 0.31 -26.03 9.36
CA ALA A 48 -0.24 -24.72 9.02
C ALA A 48 0.36 -23.69 9.97
N ASN A 49 0.86 -22.56 9.44
CA ASN A 49 1.34 -21.50 10.33
C ASN A 49 0.17 -20.82 11.06
N LYS A 50 0.47 -20.08 12.14
CA LYS A 50 -0.52 -19.44 13.00
C LYS A 50 -1.55 -18.63 12.20
N ARG A 51 -1.12 -17.89 11.18
CA ARG A 51 -2.02 -17.10 10.32
C ARG A 51 -2.97 -17.98 9.50
N ALA A 52 -2.48 -19.09 8.96
CA ALA A 52 -3.33 -20.02 8.23
C ALA A 52 -4.33 -20.73 9.16
N GLN A 53 -3.92 -21.08 10.37
CA GLN A 53 -4.79 -21.65 11.39
C GLN A 53 -5.91 -20.69 11.81
N GLU A 54 -5.56 -19.46 12.16
CA GLU A 54 -6.53 -18.45 12.61
C GLU A 54 -7.50 -18.02 11.51
N ARG A 55 -7.01 -17.89 10.28
CA ARG A 55 -7.81 -17.34 9.16
C ARG A 55 -8.67 -18.39 8.48
N PHE A 56 -8.22 -19.62 8.38
CA PHE A 56 -8.88 -20.68 7.60
C PHE A 56 -9.29 -21.88 8.47
N SER A 57 -9.12 -21.79 9.80
CA SER A 57 -9.42 -22.87 10.76
C SER A 57 -8.72 -24.18 10.44
N LEU A 58 -7.49 -24.10 9.92
CA LEU A 58 -6.68 -25.25 9.55
C LEU A 58 -5.94 -25.81 10.75
N VAL A 59 -6.10 -27.11 10.99
CA VAL A 59 -5.41 -27.83 12.08
C VAL A 59 -4.64 -29.01 11.50
N GLU A 60 -3.54 -29.41 12.13
CA GLU A 60 -2.78 -30.61 11.75
C GLU A 60 -3.69 -31.86 11.77
N GLY A 61 -3.57 -32.70 10.76
CA GLY A 61 -4.38 -33.90 10.59
C GLY A 61 -5.73 -33.69 9.89
N LEU A 62 -6.14 -32.45 9.62
CA LEU A 62 -7.34 -32.17 8.83
C LEU A 62 -7.11 -32.64 7.39
N VAL A 63 -8.01 -33.48 6.86
CA VAL A 63 -7.99 -33.88 5.46
C VAL A 63 -8.84 -32.88 4.67
N LEU A 64 -8.24 -32.25 3.65
CA LEU A 64 -8.91 -31.29 2.80
C LEU A 64 -9.65 -32.03 1.67
N GLU A 65 -10.97 -31.91 1.65
CA GLU A 65 -11.80 -32.47 0.57
C GLU A 65 -11.44 -31.82 -0.78
N ALA A 66 -11.81 -32.47 -1.89
CA ALA A 66 -11.42 -32.04 -3.24
C ALA A 66 -11.94 -30.64 -3.60
N ASP A 67 -13.06 -30.24 -3.04
CA ASP A 67 -13.75 -28.96 -3.22
C ASP A 67 -13.47 -27.94 -2.11
N TRP A 68 -12.65 -28.29 -1.11
CA TRP A 68 -12.32 -27.40 0.03
C TRP A 68 -11.84 -26.02 -0.40
N GLU A 69 -11.07 -25.96 -1.49
CA GLU A 69 -10.58 -24.68 -2.03
C GLU A 69 -11.71 -23.80 -2.55
N GLN A 70 -12.73 -24.42 -3.18
CA GLN A 70 -13.87 -23.69 -3.72
C GLN A 70 -14.83 -23.23 -2.62
N GLU A 71 -15.04 -24.05 -1.60
CA GLU A 71 -15.95 -23.76 -0.50
C GLU A 71 -15.37 -22.79 0.54
N ARG A 72 -14.10 -23.00 0.93
CA ARG A 72 -13.46 -22.26 2.03
C ARG A 72 -12.57 -21.12 1.56
N LEU A 73 -12.15 -21.14 0.28
CA LEU A 73 -11.27 -20.16 -0.32
C LEU A 73 -11.88 -19.50 -1.56
N PRO A 74 -13.12 -18.98 -1.55
CA PRO A 74 -13.78 -18.47 -2.75
C PRO A 74 -13.01 -17.33 -3.43
N ASN A 75 -12.10 -16.67 -2.69
CA ASN A 75 -11.28 -15.55 -3.18
C ASN A 75 -9.78 -15.80 -3.00
N TRP A 76 -9.37 -17.04 -2.83
CA TRP A 76 -8.00 -17.43 -2.57
C TRP A 76 -7.65 -18.66 -3.40
N TYR A 77 -6.37 -18.89 -3.63
CA TYR A 77 -5.86 -20.10 -4.27
C TYR A 77 -4.61 -20.59 -3.56
N LEU A 78 -4.32 -21.88 -3.75
CA LEU A 78 -3.10 -22.49 -3.26
C LEU A 78 -2.02 -22.38 -4.35
N GLU A 79 -0.94 -21.67 -4.04
CA GLU A 79 0.25 -21.62 -4.88
C GLU A 79 1.27 -22.62 -4.35
N GLU A 80 1.54 -23.69 -5.12
CA GLU A 80 2.53 -24.70 -4.76
C GLU A 80 3.94 -24.13 -4.88
N LEU A 81 4.74 -24.29 -3.83
CA LEU A 81 6.15 -23.91 -3.83
C LEU A 81 6.99 -25.07 -4.34
N ASP A 82 7.70 -24.84 -5.45
CA ASP A 82 8.61 -25.86 -6.01
C ASP A 82 9.87 -25.98 -5.12
N LEU A 83 9.99 -27.09 -4.43
CA LEU A 83 11.12 -27.43 -3.56
C LEU A 83 12.27 -28.12 -4.31
N GLY A 84 12.13 -28.35 -5.63
CA GLY A 84 13.16 -28.89 -6.51
C GLY A 84 13.49 -30.37 -6.33
N GLU A 85 12.90 -31.05 -5.36
CA GLU A 85 13.05 -32.49 -5.11
C GLU A 85 11.68 -33.15 -4.88
N LYS A 86 11.54 -34.43 -5.21
CA LYS A 86 10.34 -35.20 -4.87
C LYS A 86 10.28 -35.41 -3.37
N THR A 87 9.43 -34.68 -2.72
CA THR A 87 9.11 -34.80 -1.28
C THR A 87 7.74 -35.48 -1.14
N TRP A 88 7.52 -36.16 -0.01
CA TRP A 88 6.25 -36.80 0.35
C TRP A 88 5.24 -35.79 0.87
N TYR A 89 5.55 -34.49 0.88
CA TYR A 89 4.67 -33.37 1.21
C TYR A 89 4.83 -32.27 0.17
N ARG A 90 3.78 -31.47 0.03
CA ARG A 90 3.75 -30.28 -0.82
C ARG A 90 3.53 -29.07 0.04
N LEU A 91 4.28 -28.00 -0.19
CA LEU A 91 4.18 -26.73 0.52
C LEU A 91 3.41 -25.75 -0.34
N PHE A 92 2.41 -25.09 0.26
CA PHE A 92 1.57 -24.12 -0.42
C PHE A 92 1.53 -22.79 0.30
N LEU A 93 1.51 -21.72 -0.47
CA LEU A 93 1.08 -20.39 -0.05
C LEU A 93 -0.40 -20.23 -0.34
N ILE A 94 -1.18 -19.82 0.64
CA ILE A 94 -2.56 -19.42 0.42
C ILE A 94 -2.55 -17.94 0.04
N ARG A 95 -2.81 -17.66 -1.25
CA ARG A 95 -2.80 -16.31 -1.80
C ARG A 95 -4.20 -15.87 -2.23
N PRO A 96 -4.52 -14.56 -2.13
CA PRO A 96 -5.75 -14.05 -2.69
C PRO A 96 -5.80 -14.32 -4.20
N SER A 97 -6.92 -14.82 -4.69
CA SER A 97 -7.12 -15.04 -6.11
C SER A 97 -7.08 -13.69 -6.84
N THR A 98 -6.13 -13.53 -7.74
CA THR A 98 -6.01 -12.32 -8.58
C THR A 98 -7.23 -12.12 -9.48
N SER A 99 -8.05 -13.15 -9.70
CA SER A 99 -9.32 -13.02 -10.41
C SER A 99 -10.38 -12.26 -9.60
N THR A 100 -10.25 -12.17 -8.27
CA THR A 100 -11.14 -11.37 -7.43
C THR A 100 -10.63 -9.94 -7.23
N LEU A 101 -9.32 -9.69 -7.43
CA LEU A 101 -8.81 -8.33 -7.57
C LEU A 101 -9.30 -7.67 -8.89
N SER A 102 -9.81 -8.46 -9.86
CA SER A 102 -10.38 -7.95 -11.10
C SER A 102 -11.89 -7.71 -11.05
N LYS A 103 -12.59 -8.02 -9.93
CA LYS A 103 -14.03 -7.79 -9.76
C LYS A 103 -14.43 -6.92 -8.57
N THR A 104 -13.56 -6.54 -7.66
CA THR A 104 -13.61 -5.21 -7.11
C THR A 104 -12.95 -4.29 -8.15
N THR A 105 -13.69 -3.97 -9.19
CA THR A 105 -13.67 -2.65 -9.75
C THR A 105 -14.01 -1.69 -8.59
N SER A 106 -13.07 -1.41 -7.69
CA SER A 106 -12.97 -0.06 -7.20
C SER A 106 -12.81 0.72 -8.51
N SER A 107 -13.90 1.26 -8.99
CA SER A 107 -13.90 2.18 -10.10
C SER A 107 -13.07 3.33 -9.58
N TYR A 108 -11.76 3.36 -9.90
CA TYR A 108 -10.90 4.49 -9.60
C TYR A 108 -11.47 5.67 -10.37
N SER A 109 -12.54 6.22 -9.80
CA SER A 109 -13.24 7.36 -10.35
C SER A 109 -12.63 8.64 -9.77
N PHE A 110 -12.73 9.73 -10.52
CA PHE A 110 -12.37 11.05 -9.98
C PHE A 110 -13.16 11.41 -8.71
N SER A 111 -14.30 10.78 -8.44
CA SER A 111 -15.06 10.95 -7.19
C SER A 111 -14.37 10.36 -5.96
N GLU A 112 -13.43 9.44 -6.14
CA GLU A 112 -12.64 8.82 -5.07
C GLU A 112 -11.35 9.61 -4.77
N ILE A 113 -10.98 10.54 -5.66
CA ILE A 113 -9.82 11.41 -5.44
C ILE A 113 -10.29 12.67 -4.72
N HIS A 114 -10.30 12.61 -3.40
CA HIS A 114 -10.66 13.75 -2.57
C HIS A 114 -9.45 14.64 -2.33
N THR A 115 -9.63 15.96 -2.59
CA THR A 115 -8.62 16.97 -2.27
C THR A 115 -9.25 18.30 -1.95
N ASN A 116 -8.73 18.94 -0.93
CA ASN A 116 -9.04 20.32 -0.56
C ASN A 116 -8.00 21.29 -1.13
N SER A 117 -6.90 20.79 -1.73
CA SER A 117 -5.85 21.61 -2.30
C SER A 117 -6.28 22.25 -3.63
N PRO A 118 -6.33 23.59 -3.73
CA PRO A 118 -6.64 24.29 -4.97
C PRO A 118 -5.65 23.94 -6.10
N LEU A 119 -4.38 23.75 -5.75
CA LEU A 119 -3.32 23.36 -6.68
C LEU A 119 -3.63 22.01 -7.31
N TYR A 120 -4.02 21.02 -6.52
CA TYR A 120 -4.33 19.69 -7.04
C TYR A 120 -5.68 19.67 -7.75
N GLN A 121 -6.67 20.45 -7.31
CA GLN A 121 -7.95 20.59 -8.01
C GLN A 121 -7.78 21.09 -9.44
N ALA A 122 -6.87 22.06 -9.68
CA ALA A 122 -6.55 22.54 -11.01
C ALA A 122 -5.95 21.42 -11.89
N GLN A 123 -5.08 20.57 -11.33
CA GLN A 123 -4.51 19.41 -12.03
C GLN A 123 -5.56 18.34 -12.33
N LEU A 124 -6.50 18.10 -11.39
CA LEU A 124 -7.61 17.18 -11.59
C LEU A 124 -8.57 17.68 -12.71
N HIS A 125 -8.71 18.99 -12.86
CA HIS A 125 -9.46 19.54 -14.01
C HIS A 125 -8.78 19.15 -15.33
N THR A 126 -7.47 19.33 -15.45
CA THR A 126 -6.70 18.89 -16.62
C THR A 126 -6.81 17.37 -16.84
N ALA A 127 -6.80 16.60 -15.76
CA ALA A 127 -6.96 15.15 -15.82
C ALA A 127 -8.35 14.72 -16.36
N ARG A 128 -9.42 15.48 -16.03
CA ARG A 128 -10.76 15.24 -16.59
C ARG A 128 -10.81 15.56 -18.08
N ILE A 129 -10.14 16.63 -18.53
CA ILE A 129 -9.98 16.92 -19.97
C ILE A 129 -9.21 15.77 -20.65
N ALA A 130 -8.11 15.30 -20.02
CA ALA A 130 -7.36 14.16 -20.50
C ALA A 130 -8.25 12.91 -20.64
N ALA A 131 -9.15 12.63 -19.70
CA ALA A 131 -10.05 11.48 -19.76
C ALA A 131 -10.98 11.50 -21.00
N GLN A 132 -11.39 12.68 -21.43
CA GLN A 132 -12.24 12.87 -22.63
C GLN A 132 -11.47 12.78 -23.94
N SER A 133 -10.13 12.82 -23.88
CA SER A 133 -9.24 12.77 -25.04
C SER A 133 -8.58 11.38 -25.18
N LEU A 134 -8.22 11.01 -26.41
CA LEU A 134 -7.35 9.86 -26.70
C LEU A 134 -5.85 10.23 -26.74
N SER A 135 -5.53 11.49 -26.45
CA SER A 135 -4.15 11.98 -26.47
C SER A 135 -3.29 11.31 -25.40
N ASN A 136 -2.01 11.14 -25.71
CA ASN A 136 -1.04 10.70 -24.71
C ASN A 136 -1.00 11.72 -23.57
N THR A 137 -0.79 11.21 -22.36
CA THR A 137 -0.79 12.01 -21.14
C THR A 137 0.47 11.71 -20.35
N LEU A 138 1.19 12.75 -19.92
CA LEU A 138 2.37 12.62 -19.08
C LEU A 138 2.04 13.06 -17.64
N LEU A 139 2.18 12.15 -16.69
CA LEU A 139 1.99 12.39 -15.26
C LEU A 139 3.36 12.62 -14.62
N LEU A 140 3.55 13.80 -14.04
CA LEU A 140 4.75 14.16 -13.30
C LEU A 140 4.45 14.21 -11.81
N GLY A 141 5.31 13.65 -10.99
CA GLY A 141 5.16 13.71 -9.54
C GLY A 141 6.06 12.73 -8.82
N GLU A 142 6.36 13.02 -7.58
CA GLU A 142 7.21 12.20 -6.74
C GLU A 142 6.68 10.79 -6.53
N THR A 143 7.56 9.89 -6.11
CA THR A 143 7.17 8.51 -5.76
C THR A 143 6.14 8.53 -4.63
N GLY A 144 5.08 7.73 -4.77
CA GLY A 144 4.02 7.62 -3.75
C GLY A 144 3.00 8.77 -3.73
N CYS A 145 3.02 9.73 -4.68
CA CYS A 145 2.07 10.85 -4.74
C CYS A 145 0.69 10.48 -5.31
N GLY A 146 0.53 9.27 -5.92
CA GLY A 146 -0.74 8.78 -6.47
C GLY A 146 -0.84 8.77 -8.00
N LYS A 147 0.27 8.73 -8.75
CA LYS A 147 0.30 8.70 -10.23
C LYS A 147 -0.58 7.58 -10.82
N GLU A 148 -0.46 6.36 -10.29
CA GLU A 148 -1.24 5.23 -10.78
C GLU A 148 -2.75 5.38 -10.50
N VAL A 149 -3.11 5.88 -9.31
CA VAL A 149 -4.52 6.16 -8.95
C VAL A 149 -5.13 7.14 -9.94
N LEU A 150 -4.40 8.22 -10.27
CA LEU A 150 -4.86 9.20 -11.25
C LEU A 150 -4.95 8.62 -12.67
N ALA A 151 -3.97 7.79 -13.09
CA ALA A 151 -4.01 7.12 -14.39
C ALA A 151 -5.23 6.20 -14.52
N ARG A 152 -5.57 5.45 -13.48
CA ARG A 152 -6.77 4.60 -13.42
C ARG A 152 -8.05 5.43 -13.47
N ALA A 153 -8.13 6.56 -12.75
CA ALA A 153 -9.26 7.47 -12.79
C ALA A 153 -9.46 8.08 -14.19
N ILE A 154 -8.37 8.45 -14.87
CA ILE A 154 -8.41 8.91 -16.25
C ILE A 154 -8.94 7.83 -17.20
N HIS A 155 -8.48 6.59 -17.06
CA HIS A 155 -8.95 5.46 -17.86
C HIS A 155 -10.44 5.19 -17.63
N SER A 156 -10.85 5.02 -16.36
CA SER A 156 -12.24 4.68 -15.97
C SER A 156 -13.26 5.76 -16.36
N SER A 157 -12.81 6.98 -16.57
CA SER A 157 -13.64 8.12 -17.03
C SER A 157 -13.52 8.39 -18.51
N SER A 158 -12.81 7.53 -19.28
CA SER A 158 -12.57 7.71 -20.70
C SER A 158 -13.55 6.89 -21.56
N SER A 159 -13.52 7.12 -22.88
CA SER A 159 -14.23 6.30 -23.87
C SER A 159 -13.70 4.85 -23.94
N ARG A 160 -12.55 4.54 -23.31
CA ARG A 160 -11.94 3.21 -23.26
C ARG A 160 -12.10 2.52 -21.92
N LYS A 161 -13.01 2.99 -21.06
CA LYS A 161 -13.25 2.46 -19.70
C LYS A 161 -13.55 0.96 -19.65
N ASP A 162 -14.16 0.43 -20.69
CA ASP A 162 -14.52 -0.99 -20.81
C ASP A 162 -13.39 -1.83 -21.44
N GLY A 163 -12.32 -1.19 -21.91
CA GLY A 163 -11.12 -1.85 -22.46
C GLY A 163 -10.11 -2.19 -21.36
N PRO A 164 -9.04 -2.91 -21.70
CA PRO A 164 -8.01 -3.26 -20.72
C PRO A 164 -7.25 -2.03 -20.24
N PHE A 165 -6.97 -1.99 -18.91
CA PHE A 165 -5.98 -1.09 -18.31
C PHE A 165 -4.77 -1.92 -17.87
N LEU A 166 -3.65 -1.77 -18.58
CA LEU A 166 -2.42 -2.47 -18.22
C LEU A 166 -1.39 -1.47 -17.66
N ALA A 167 -0.95 -1.71 -16.44
CA ALA A 167 0.11 -0.94 -15.81
C ALA A 167 1.44 -1.71 -15.90
N VAL A 168 2.49 -1.02 -16.32
CA VAL A 168 3.85 -1.54 -16.38
C VAL A 168 4.76 -0.55 -15.67
N ASN A 169 5.43 -0.99 -14.62
CA ASN A 169 6.49 -0.21 -13.98
C ASN A 169 7.83 -0.60 -14.60
N ILE A 170 8.45 0.34 -15.30
CA ILE A 170 9.72 0.12 -16.01
C ILE A 170 10.87 -0.17 -15.06
N ALA A 171 10.91 0.53 -13.92
CA ALA A 171 11.96 0.35 -12.91
C ALA A 171 11.91 -1.01 -12.19
N ALA A 172 10.74 -1.68 -12.18
CA ALA A 172 10.56 -2.97 -11.53
C ALA A 172 10.99 -4.16 -12.39
N LEU A 173 11.25 -3.96 -13.68
CA LEU A 173 11.63 -5.01 -14.61
C LEU A 173 13.17 -5.08 -14.77
N PRO A 174 13.76 -6.28 -14.86
CA PRO A 174 15.14 -6.43 -15.31
C PRO A 174 15.32 -5.80 -16.69
N ARG A 175 16.40 -5.04 -16.89
CA ARG A 175 16.65 -4.29 -18.14
C ARG A 175 16.56 -5.15 -19.39
N GLU A 176 17.05 -6.38 -19.32
CA GLU A 176 17.08 -7.35 -20.42
C GLU A 176 15.66 -7.85 -20.79
N LEU A 177 14.72 -7.77 -19.86
CA LEU A 177 13.35 -8.26 -20.05
C LEU A 177 12.36 -7.17 -20.46
N ILE A 178 12.69 -5.88 -20.30
CA ILE A 178 11.77 -4.77 -20.59
C ILE A 178 11.29 -4.84 -22.05
N ALA A 179 12.22 -5.04 -22.98
CA ALA A 179 11.88 -5.12 -24.41
C ALA A 179 10.92 -6.28 -24.71
N SER A 180 11.21 -7.48 -24.19
CA SER A 180 10.39 -8.67 -24.41
C SER A 180 9.02 -8.57 -23.73
N GLU A 181 8.94 -7.95 -22.57
CA GLU A 181 7.67 -7.71 -21.88
C GLU A 181 6.80 -6.68 -22.61
N LEU A 182 7.39 -5.56 -23.04
CA LEU A 182 6.64 -4.49 -23.71
C LEU A 182 6.21 -4.87 -25.13
N PHE A 183 7.15 -5.34 -25.96
CA PHE A 183 6.93 -5.56 -27.39
C PHE A 183 6.58 -7.01 -27.73
N GLY A 184 6.85 -7.97 -26.79
CA GLY A 184 6.73 -9.39 -27.06
C GLY A 184 7.89 -9.95 -27.89
N TYR A 185 7.88 -11.25 -28.15
CA TYR A 185 8.90 -11.90 -28.96
C TYR A 185 8.30 -13.02 -29.80
N ALA A 186 8.92 -13.25 -30.96
CA ALA A 186 8.62 -14.37 -31.84
C ALA A 186 9.35 -15.66 -31.37
N GLU A 187 8.91 -16.79 -31.85
CA GLU A 187 9.62 -18.06 -31.64
C GLU A 187 11.06 -17.94 -32.16
N GLY A 188 12.03 -18.38 -31.34
CA GLY A 188 13.44 -18.36 -31.69
C GLY A 188 14.12 -16.97 -31.60
N ALA A 189 13.46 -15.95 -31.07
CA ALA A 189 14.05 -14.61 -30.92
C ALA A 189 15.30 -14.58 -30.02
N PHE A 190 15.40 -15.48 -29.07
CA PHE A 190 16.57 -15.68 -28.20
C PHE A 190 16.55 -17.09 -27.61
N THR A 191 17.68 -17.50 -26.99
CA THR A 191 17.81 -18.81 -26.32
C THR A 191 16.84 -18.86 -25.12
N GLY A 192 15.90 -19.84 -25.16
CA GLY A 192 14.84 -19.96 -24.14
C GLY A 192 13.49 -19.31 -24.53
N ALA A 193 13.36 -18.74 -25.71
CA ALA A 193 12.07 -18.27 -26.23
C ALA A 193 11.06 -19.44 -26.30
N LYS A 194 9.83 -19.19 -25.81
CA LYS A 194 8.75 -20.19 -25.85
C LYS A 194 8.38 -20.52 -27.30
N LYS A 195 7.99 -21.80 -27.56
CA LYS A 195 7.38 -22.19 -28.83
C LYS A 195 6.12 -21.37 -29.06
N GLY A 196 6.01 -20.76 -30.27
CA GLY A 196 4.93 -19.83 -30.62
C GLY A 196 5.14 -18.38 -30.17
N GLY A 197 6.27 -18.07 -29.50
CA GLY A 197 6.55 -16.72 -29.00
C GLY A 197 5.65 -16.29 -27.87
N GLN A 198 5.66 -14.99 -27.55
CA GLN A 198 4.79 -14.39 -26.51
C GLN A 198 4.36 -12.98 -26.91
N PRO A 199 3.06 -12.62 -26.82
CA PRO A 199 2.60 -11.26 -27.05
C PRO A 199 3.12 -10.32 -25.97
N GLY A 200 3.43 -9.08 -26.36
CA GLY A 200 3.85 -8.04 -25.42
C GLY A 200 2.68 -7.27 -24.81
N LYS A 201 3.01 -6.39 -23.85
CA LYS A 201 2.02 -5.53 -23.17
C LYS A 201 1.31 -4.58 -24.13
N PHE A 202 1.97 -4.13 -25.20
CA PHE A 202 1.34 -3.32 -26.26
C PHE A 202 0.21 -4.09 -26.95
N GLU A 203 0.43 -5.34 -27.34
CA GLU A 203 -0.62 -6.17 -27.94
C GLU A 203 -1.75 -6.44 -26.93
N ALA A 204 -1.40 -6.74 -25.68
CA ALA A 204 -2.37 -7.04 -24.62
C ALA A 204 -3.21 -5.82 -24.20
N ALA A 205 -2.71 -4.59 -24.40
CA ALA A 205 -3.43 -3.34 -24.11
C ALA A 205 -4.32 -2.87 -25.28
N ASN A 206 -4.37 -3.61 -26.40
CA ASN A 206 -5.11 -3.20 -27.58
C ASN A 206 -6.61 -2.96 -27.27
N GLY A 207 -7.17 -1.88 -27.76
CA GLY A 207 -8.53 -1.42 -27.43
C GLY A 207 -8.65 -0.65 -26.10
N GLY A 208 -7.57 -0.58 -25.30
CA GLY A 208 -7.55 -0.03 -23.94
C GLY A 208 -6.51 1.06 -23.70
N THR A 209 -5.95 1.04 -22.51
CA THR A 209 -4.93 2.00 -22.04
C THR A 209 -3.71 1.26 -21.49
N LEU A 210 -2.53 1.66 -21.96
CA LEU A 210 -1.25 1.24 -21.41
C LEU A 210 -0.70 2.34 -20.51
N PHE A 211 -0.50 2.04 -19.22
CA PHE A 211 0.14 2.93 -18.26
C PHE A 211 1.60 2.51 -18.07
N LEU A 212 2.52 3.41 -18.44
CA LEU A 212 3.96 3.22 -18.31
C LEU A 212 4.47 4.05 -17.13
N ASP A 213 4.69 3.40 -15.97
CA ASP A 213 5.23 4.07 -14.80
C ASP A 213 6.77 4.08 -14.83
N GLU A 214 7.35 5.13 -14.30
CA GLU A 214 8.79 5.43 -14.26
C GLU A 214 9.43 5.37 -15.66
N ILE A 215 8.79 6.05 -16.65
CA ILE A 215 9.25 6.09 -18.04
C ILE A 215 10.68 6.65 -18.20
N GLY A 216 11.13 7.50 -17.29
CA GLY A 216 12.49 8.07 -17.26
C GLY A 216 13.59 7.03 -17.02
N GLU A 217 13.25 5.81 -16.57
CA GLU A 217 14.22 4.71 -16.41
C GLU A 217 14.45 3.88 -17.68
N MET A 218 13.75 4.23 -18.78
CA MET A 218 13.86 3.52 -20.04
C MET A 218 15.19 3.85 -20.76
N SER A 219 15.90 2.83 -21.25
CA SER A 219 17.13 3.04 -22.03
C SER A 219 16.85 3.74 -23.37
N LEU A 220 17.83 4.44 -23.93
CA LEU A 220 17.68 5.17 -25.19
C LEU A 220 17.24 4.26 -26.34
N GLU A 221 17.71 3.01 -26.38
CA GLU A 221 17.32 2.03 -27.40
C GLU A 221 15.81 1.71 -27.30
N LEU A 222 15.30 1.52 -26.09
CA LEU A 222 13.88 1.26 -25.87
C LEU A 222 13.01 2.48 -26.13
N GLN A 223 13.54 3.69 -25.88
CA GLN A 223 12.85 4.94 -26.23
C GLN A 223 12.63 5.06 -27.74
N VAL A 224 13.58 4.60 -28.58
CA VAL A 224 13.42 4.54 -30.04
C VAL A 224 12.29 3.60 -30.45
N LEU A 225 12.23 2.42 -29.85
CA LEU A 225 11.17 1.44 -30.13
C LEU A 225 9.79 1.98 -29.69
N LEU A 226 9.72 2.60 -28.53
CA LEU A 226 8.49 3.24 -28.04
C LEU A 226 8.02 4.35 -28.97
N LEU A 227 8.93 5.22 -29.41
CA LEU A 227 8.61 6.30 -30.34
C LEU A 227 7.97 5.76 -31.64
N ARG A 228 8.56 4.72 -32.23
CA ARG A 228 8.00 4.08 -33.44
C ARG A 228 6.58 3.58 -33.21
N VAL A 229 6.33 2.88 -32.08
CA VAL A 229 4.98 2.40 -31.76
C VAL A 229 3.98 3.55 -31.61
N LEU A 230 4.38 4.67 -30.99
CA LEU A 230 3.50 5.84 -30.82
C LEU A 230 3.22 6.58 -32.14
N GLU A 231 4.16 6.57 -33.08
CA GLU A 231 4.03 7.25 -34.40
C GLU A 231 3.27 6.39 -35.39
N GLU A 232 3.70 5.13 -35.55
CA GLU A 232 3.19 4.24 -36.58
C GLU A 232 1.90 3.53 -36.18
N ARG A 233 1.56 3.54 -34.90
CA ARG A 233 0.42 2.79 -34.32
C ARG A 233 0.48 1.29 -34.65
N LYS A 234 1.67 0.74 -34.63
CA LYS A 234 1.96 -0.67 -34.87
C LYS A 234 3.01 -1.17 -33.91
N VAL A 235 3.01 -2.46 -33.64
CA VAL A 235 4.05 -3.14 -32.87
C VAL A 235 4.61 -4.30 -33.65
N THR A 236 5.92 -4.49 -33.56
CA THR A 236 6.63 -5.65 -34.11
C THR A 236 7.27 -6.40 -32.95
N ARG A 237 7.02 -7.71 -32.85
CA ARG A 237 7.65 -8.55 -31.84
C ARG A 237 9.15 -8.66 -32.09
N LEU A 238 9.92 -8.78 -31.02
CA LEU A 238 11.37 -9.05 -31.14
C LEU A 238 11.61 -10.31 -31.95
N GLY A 239 12.54 -10.25 -32.90
CA GLY A 239 12.83 -11.36 -33.80
C GLY A 239 11.79 -11.60 -34.92
N SER A 240 10.80 -10.73 -35.09
CA SER A 240 9.79 -10.79 -36.15
C SER A 240 9.90 -9.58 -37.07
N HIS A 241 9.34 -9.70 -38.28
CA HIS A 241 9.10 -8.60 -39.21
C HIS A 241 7.60 -8.30 -39.40
N GLU A 242 6.74 -9.05 -38.69
CA GLU A 242 5.29 -8.88 -38.78
C GLU A 242 4.85 -7.66 -37.96
N GLU A 243 4.31 -6.66 -38.63
CA GLU A 243 3.73 -5.48 -38.02
C GLU A 243 2.28 -5.74 -37.63
N LYS A 244 1.92 -5.46 -36.38
CA LYS A 244 0.55 -5.58 -35.87
C LYS A 244 -0.02 -4.21 -35.55
N PRO A 245 -1.18 -3.85 -36.14
CA PRO A 245 -1.82 -2.57 -35.84
C PRO A 245 -2.24 -2.48 -34.38
N LEU A 246 -2.08 -1.31 -33.78
CA LEU A 246 -2.44 -1.03 -32.40
C LEU A 246 -3.41 0.15 -32.30
N ASP A 247 -4.47 -0.07 -31.56
CA ASP A 247 -5.41 0.98 -31.13
C ASP A 247 -5.34 1.13 -29.61
N ILE A 248 -4.32 1.82 -29.13
CA ILE A 248 -4.07 2.02 -27.67
C ILE A 248 -4.00 3.50 -27.34
N ARG A 249 -4.32 3.79 -26.08
CA ARG A 249 -3.99 5.04 -25.40
C ARG A 249 -2.80 4.82 -24.49
N VAL A 250 -1.84 5.76 -24.46
CA VAL A 250 -0.69 5.70 -23.56
C VAL A 250 -0.78 6.82 -22.52
N ILE A 251 -0.63 6.43 -21.27
CA ILE A 251 -0.40 7.33 -20.12
C ILE A 251 0.98 7.00 -19.59
N ALA A 252 1.90 7.95 -19.61
CA ALA A 252 3.24 7.79 -19.08
C ALA A 252 3.38 8.54 -17.74
N ALA A 253 4.20 8.02 -16.83
CA ALA A 253 4.45 8.65 -15.54
C ALA A 253 5.93 8.59 -15.16
N THR A 254 6.41 9.59 -14.44
CA THR A 254 7.77 9.62 -13.90
C THR A 254 7.86 10.53 -12.67
N ASN A 255 8.85 10.26 -11.83
CA ASN A 255 9.27 11.14 -10.74
C ASN A 255 10.48 12.02 -11.10
N ARG A 256 11.09 11.81 -12.29
CA ARG A 256 12.28 12.54 -12.76
C ARG A 256 11.87 13.83 -13.47
N SER A 257 12.82 14.79 -13.51
CA SER A 257 12.71 15.96 -14.39
C SER A 257 13.07 15.54 -15.82
N ILE A 258 12.05 15.16 -16.61
CA ILE A 258 12.25 14.72 -18.00
C ILE A 258 12.87 15.83 -18.86
N GLU A 259 12.56 17.08 -18.59
CA GLU A 259 13.13 18.23 -19.29
C GLU A 259 14.66 18.30 -19.08
N GLU A 260 15.15 18.05 -17.86
CA GLU A 260 16.57 17.96 -17.57
C GLU A 260 17.21 16.72 -18.20
N ASP A 261 16.51 15.58 -18.17
CA ASP A 261 16.97 14.36 -18.82
C ASP A 261 17.10 14.54 -20.35
N VAL A 262 16.22 15.31 -20.99
CA VAL A 262 16.33 15.67 -22.41
C VAL A 262 17.57 16.54 -22.66
N GLN A 263 17.81 17.56 -21.81
CA GLN A 263 19.00 18.42 -21.95
C GLN A 263 20.31 17.63 -21.77
N ASN A 264 20.30 16.65 -20.88
CA ASN A 264 21.44 15.80 -20.59
C ASN A 264 21.59 14.61 -21.58
N GLY A 265 20.70 14.47 -22.56
CA GLY A 265 20.73 13.37 -23.53
C GLY A 265 20.35 12.00 -22.95
N LEU A 266 19.77 11.95 -21.77
CA LEU A 266 19.28 10.74 -21.12
C LEU A 266 17.86 10.36 -21.58
N PHE A 267 17.12 11.32 -22.10
CA PHE A 267 15.80 11.13 -22.68
C PHE A 267 15.72 11.82 -24.04
N ARG A 268 15.08 11.17 -25.01
CA ARG A 268 14.96 11.72 -26.39
C ARG A 268 13.91 12.82 -26.44
N ALA A 269 14.26 13.94 -27.06
CA ALA A 269 13.36 15.07 -27.23
C ALA A 269 12.12 14.72 -28.09
N ASP A 270 12.28 13.92 -29.15
CA ASP A 270 11.19 13.50 -30.01
C ASP A 270 10.14 12.65 -29.26
N LEU A 271 10.58 11.72 -28.45
CA LEU A 271 9.70 10.93 -27.60
C LEU A 271 9.01 11.80 -26.54
N TYR A 272 9.76 12.73 -25.90
CA TYR A 272 9.19 13.65 -24.92
C TYR A 272 8.00 14.42 -25.51
N TYR A 273 8.17 15.06 -26.66
CA TYR A 273 7.08 15.81 -27.30
C TYR A 273 5.91 14.91 -27.74
N ARG A 274 6.16 13.65 -28.05
CA ARG A 274 5.11 12.68 -28.42
C ARG A 274 4.30 12.20 -27.21
N LEU A 275 4.91 12.12 -26.03
CA LEU A 275 4.24 11.74 -24.77
C LEU A 275 3.58 12.95 -24.11
N ASN A 276 4.20 14.11 -24.16
CA ASN A 276 3.79 15.33 -23.45
C ASN A 276 2.78 16.17 -24.25
N ILE A 277 1.67 15.55 -24.66
CA ILE A 277 0.55 16.28 -25.29
C ILE A 277 -0.31 16.93 -24.21
N LEU A 278 -0.57 16.19 -23.12
CA LEU A 278 -1.22 16.70 -21.91
C LEU A 278 -0.34 16.38 -20.72
N GLN A 279 0.10 17.41 -20.03
CA GLN A 279 0.94 17.29 -18.84
C GLN A 279 0.10 17.54 -17.58
N ILE A 280 0.24 16.65 -16.60
CA ILE A 280 -0.41 16.75 -15.30
C ILE A 280 0.66 16.58 -14.24
N ARG A 281 0.85 17.61 -13.41
CA ARG A 281 1.79 17.58 -12.29
C ARG A 281 1.04 17.31 -10.99
N ILE A 282 1.30 16.17 -10.37
CA ILE A 282 0.71 15.82 -9.09
C ILE A 282 1.58 16.43 -7.98
N PRO A 283 1.04 17.36 -7.17
CA PRO A 283 1.81 17.98 -6.11
C PRO A 283 2.18 16.95 -5.03
N PRO A 284 3.38 17.03 -4.45
CA PRO A 284 3.75 16.20 -3.31
C PRO A 284 2.88 16.53 -2.09
N LEU A 285 2.77 15.59 -1.16
CA LEU A 285 1.84 15.71 -0.02
C LEU A 285 2.14 16.93 0.86
N ARG A 286 3.40 17.34 0.99
CA ARG A 286 3.82 18.56 1.71
C ARG A 286 3.27 19.89 1.11
N GLU A 287 2.89 19.88 -0.17
CA GLU A 287 2.28 21.02 -0.87
C GLU A 287 0.74 20.98 -0.84
N ARG A 288 0.15 19.93 -0.24
CA ARG A 288 -1.30 19.76 -0.03
C ARG A 288 -1.60 19.26 1.38
N LYS A 289 -1.07 19.97 2.37
CA LYS A 289 -1.18 19.59 3.79
C LYS A 289 -2.64 19.48 4.28
N GLU A 290 -3.54 20.23 3.68
CA GLU A 290 -4.98 20.17 3.90
C GLU A 290 -5.61 18.82 3.59
N ASP A 291 -4.96 17.99 2.76
CA ASP A 291 -5.44 16.65 2.43
C ASP A 291 -5.00 15.60 3.45
N ILE A 292 -3.96 15.87 4.25
CA ILE A 292 -3.34 14.88 5.15
C ILE A 292 -4.35 14.32 6.14
N ALA A 293 -5.14 15.18 6.79
CA ALA A 293 -6.10 14.73 7.78
C ALA A 293 -7.22 13.87 7.17
N ALA A 294 -7.71 14.25 5.99
CA ALA A 294 -8.74 13.50 5.28
C ALA A 294 -8.21 12.11 4.85
N LEU A 295 -7.02 12.07 4.23
CA LEU A 295 -6.38 10.83 3.80
C LEU A 295 -6.04 9.91 4.98
N ALA A 296 -5.53 10.46 6.09
CA ALA A 296 -5.23 9.67 7.28
C ALA A 296 -6.48 9.02 7.89
N ASN A 297 -7.58 9.77 7.96
CA ASN A 297 -8.85 9.22 8.45
C ASN A 297 -9.45 8.19 7.48
N GLU A 298 -9.35 8.39 6.17
CA GLU A 298 -9.77 7.41 5.17
C GLU A 298 -9.00 6.08 5.33
N PHE A 299 -7.67 6.14 5.46
CA PHE A 299 -6.86 4.94 5.69
C PHE A 299 -7.20 4.26 7.00
N LEU A 300 -7.44 5.03 8.07
CA LEU A 300 -7.88 4.47 9.35
C LEU A 300 -9.21 3.73 9.22
N GLN A 301 -10.18 4.30 8.50
CA GLN A 301 -11.47 3.66 8.26
C GLN A 301 -11.36 2.36 7.47
N LEU A 302 -10.50 2.33 6.44
CA LEU A 302 -10.21 1.13 5.66
C LEU A 302 -9.61 0.02 6.54
N LEU A 303 -8.67 0.39 7.42
CA LEU A 303 -8.06 -0.54 8.38
C LEU A 303 -9.10 -1.02 9.40
N HIS A 304 -9.93 -0.14 9.94
CA HIS A 304 -10.99 -0.50 10.88
C HIS A 304 -12.00 -1.48 10.25
N ALA A 305 -12.32 -1.31 8.97
CA ALA A 305 -13.19 -2.23 8.23
C ALA A 305 -12.51 -3.59 7.95
N GLN A 306 -11.19 -3.61 7.81
CA GLN A 306 -10.41 -4.83 7.57
C GLN A 306 -10.17 -5.64 8.85
N TYR A 307 -9.94 -4.95 9.98
CA TYR A 307 -9.68 -5.55 11.28
C TYR A 307 -10.96 -5.46 12.15
N THR A 308 -11.29 -6.55 12.86
CA THR A 308 -12.45 -6.56 13.77
C THR A 308 -12.07 -5.84 15.08
N GLY A 309 -12.11 -4.52 15.09
CA GLY A 309 -11.74 -3.68 16.23
C GLY A 309 -10.62 -2.70 15.93
N GLY A 310 -10.10 -2.03 16.96
CA GLY A 310 -9.07 -1.00 16.85
C GLY A 310 -9.63 0.41 16.91
N PRO A 311 -8.75 1.43 16.79
CA PRO A 311 -9.14 2.83 16.92
C PRO A 311 -10.12 3.25 15.81
N THR A 312 -11.08 4.11 16.19
CA THR A 312 -12.11 4.64 15.29
C THR A 312 -11.78 6.04 14.78
N GLY A 313 -10.76 6.69 15.32
CA GLY A 313 -10.35 8.04 14.95
C GLY A 313 -8.91 8.36 15.30
N ILE A 314 -8.44 9.49 14.78
CA ILE A 314 -7.12 10.06 15.05
C ILE A 314 -7.33 11.35 15.86
N CYS A 315 -6.67 11.47 17.01
CA CYS A 315 -6.82 12.67 17.85
C CYS A 315 -6.12 13.89 17.22
N GLU A 316 -6.50 15.08 17.67
CA GLU A 316 -6.01 16.34 17.13
C GLU A 316 -4.49 16.49 17.29
N SER A 317 -3.92 16.05 18.42
CA SER A 317 -2.46 16.08 18.66
C SER A 317 -1.69 15.20 17.67
N ALA A 318 -2.21 14.02 17.32
CA ALA A 318 -1.62 13.16 16.31
C ALA A 318 -1.75 13.75 14.91
N LEU A 319 -2.92 14.33 14.56
CA LEU A 319 -3.12 15.01 13.28
C LEU A 319 -2.18 16.21 13.11
N ALA A 320 -1.96 17.00 14.17
CA ALA A 320 -1.02 18.11 14.16
C ALA A 320 0.42 17.68 13.83
N ILE A 321 0.87 16.54 14.39
CA ILE A 321 2.18 15.96 14.06
C ILE A 321 2.22 15.51 12.59
N LEU A 322 1.18 14.79 12.13
CA LEU A 322 1.11 14.34 10.73
C LEU A 322 1.16 15.51 9.74
N GLN A 323 0.54 16.65 10.04
CA GLN A 323 0.54 17.83 9.18
C GLN A 323 1.89 18.57 9.12
N GLN A 324 2.74 18.40 10.13
CA GLN A 324 4.07 19.04 10.19
C GLN A 324 5.14 18.25 9.43
N HIS A 325 4.97 16.95 9.25
CA HIS A 325 5.94 16.10 8.57
C HIS A 325 6.05 16.43 7.08
N SER A 326 7.24 16.25 6.51
CA SER A 326 7.56 16.61 5.11
C SER A 326 7.13 15.58 4.07
N TRP A 327 6.83 14.35 4.50
CA TRP A 327 6.33 13.24 3.69
C TRP A 327 7.18 12.92 2.45
N PRO A 328 8.46 12.57 2.58
CA PRO A 328 9.30 12.21 1.43
C PRO A 328 8.75 11.02 0.63
N GLY A 329 8.05 10.07 1.27
CA GLY A 329 7.35 8.96 0.64
C GLY A 329 5.89 9.24 0.30
N ASN A 330 5.43 10.50 0.46
CA ASN A 330 4.09 10.98 0.11
C ASN A 330 2.95 10.14 0.72
N ILE A 331 1.90 9.85 -0.05
CA ILE A 331 0.73 9.07 0.39
C ILE A 331 1.11 7.64 0.79
N ARG A 332 2.13 7.04 0.13
CA ARG A 332 2.58 5.69 0.49
C ARG A 332 3.16 5.65 1.90
N GLU A 333 3.96 6.65 2.27
CA GLU A 333 4.49 6.79 3.62
C GLU A 333 3.38 7.08 4.64
N LEU A 334 2.46 8.03 4.32
CA LEU A 334 1.32 8.33 5.19
C LEU A 334 0.50 7.08 5.50
N ARG A 335 0.18 6.27 4.49
CA ARG A 335 -0.55 5.02 4.66
C ARG A 335 0.17 4.05 5.60
N ASN A 336 1.48 3.86 5.41
CA ASN A 336 2.29 2.96 6.24
C ASN A 336 2.36 3.45 7.70
N ILE A 337 2.46 4.77 7.91
CA ILE A 337 2.49 5.37 9.26
C ILE A 337 1.14 5.21 9.95
N VAL A 338 0.03 5.47 9.23
CA VAL A 338 -1.32 5.28 9.78
C VAL A 338 -1.58 3.81 10.11
N GLU A 339 -1.16 2.87 9.25
CA GLU A 339 -1.28 1.44 9.52
C GLU A 339 -0.46 1.03 10.76
N ARG A 340 0.77 1.49 10.89
CA ARG A 340 1.59 1.26 12.07
C ARG A 340 0.94 1.84 13.34
N ALA A 341 0.46 3.08 13.27
CA ALA A 341 -0.19 3.74 14.40
C ALA A 341 -1.49 3.03 14.79
N PHE A 342 -2.28 2.54 13.82
CA PHE A 342 -3.46 1.71 14.05
C PHE A 342 -3.13 0.43 14.82
N LEU A 343 -2.07 -0.27 14.41
CA LEU A 343 -1.65 -1.51 15.07
C LEU A 343 -1.14 -1.26 16.50
N HIS A 344 -0.43 -0.15 16.74
CA HIS A 344 0.02 0.23 18.09
C HIS A 344 -1.13 0.67 18.99
N ALA A 345 -2.18 1.27 18.41
CA ALA A 345 -3.38 1.70 19.12
C ALA A 345 -4.45 0.60 19.21
N TYR A 346 -4.10 -0.67 18.87
CA TYR A 346 -5.06 -1.75 18.92
C TYR A 346 -5.47 -2.04 20.37
N GLY A 347 -6.74 -1.78 20.69
CA GLY A 347 -7.27 -1.81 22.06
C GLY A 347 -7.64 -0.42 22.60
N ASP A 348 -7.16 0.63 21.98
CA ASP A 348 -7.55 2.01 22.27
C ASP A 348 -8.65 2.48 21.31
N SER A 349 -9.43 3.48 21.71
CA SER A 349 -10.49 4.05 20.87
C SER A 349 -9.95 5.06 19.84
N TRP A 350 -8.74 5.61 20.08
CA TRP A 350 -8.15 6.68 19.29
C TRP A 350 -6.66 6.47 19.04
N VAL A 351 -6.21 6.82 17.83
CA VAL A 351 -4.78 7.02 17.56
C VAL A 351 -4.34 8.34 18.16
N THR A 352 -3.39 8.29 19.10
CA THR A 352 -2.82 9.46 19.77
C THR A 352 -1.39 9.70 19.31
N SER A 353 -0.78 10.82 19.74
CA SER A 353 0.64 11.15 19.46
C SER A 353 1.60 10.04 19.90
N HIS A 354 1.27 9.29 20.96
CA HIS A 354 2.10 8.19 21.48
C HIS A 354 2.17 6.97 20.55
N HIS A 355 1.21 6.81 19.63
CA HIS A 355 1.19 5.73 18.63
C HIS A 355 1.98 6.07 17.37
N LEU A 356 2.44 7.32 17.23
CA LEU A 356 3.31 7.77 16.14
C LEU A 356 4.79 7.47 16.47
N PRO A 357 5.70 7.48 15.48
CA PRO A 357 7.13 7.27 15.71
C PRO A 357 7.70 8.19 16.80
N SER A 358 8.50 7.64 17.70
CA SER A 358 9.05 8.38 18.85
C SER A 358 9.90 9.58 18.45
N GLU A 359 10.61 9.50 17.30
CA GLU A 359 11.40 10.59 16.74
C GLU A 359 10.51 11.79 16.37
N TRP A 360 9.28 11.52 15.91
CA TRP A 360 8.33 12.57 15.55
C TRP A 360 7.71 13.23 16.78
N GLN A 361 7.52 12.47 17.85
CA GLN A 361 7.07 13.02 19.13
C GLN A 361 8.09 14.03 19.69
N GLN A 362 9.39 13.73 19.55
CA GLN A 362 10.46 14.63 19.97
C GLN A 362 10.62 15.84 19.04
N GLN A 363 10.49 15.64 17.73
CA GLN A 363 10.72 16.67 16.71
C GLN A 363 9.51 17.62 16.54
N TYR A 364 8.30 17.07 16.56
CA TYR A 364 7.05 17.79 16.27
C TYR A 364 6.09 17.78 17.47
N GLY A 365 6.42 17.03 18.52
CA GLY A 365 5.60 16.97 19.72
C GLY A 365 5.42 18.40 20.23
N LEU A 366 4.19 18.86 20.19
CA LEU A 366 3.79 19.92 21.06
C LEU A 366 4.27 19.45 22.45
N GLN A 367 5.15 20.22 23.08
CA GLN A 367 5.37 20.01 24.51
C GLN A 367 3.98 19.84 25.09
N GLU A 368 3.64 18.62 25.49
CA GLU A 368 2.48 18.45 26.35
C GLU A 368 2.74 19.47 27.42
N ALA A 369 1.92 20.52 27.42
CA ALA A 369 1.84 21.35 28.58
C ALA A 369 1.65 20.32 29.70
N PRO A 370 2.54 20.30 30.71
CA PRO A 370 2.46 19.30 31.75
C PRO A 370 0.99 19.19 32.08
N SER A 371 0.47 17.96 32.12
CA SER A 371 -0.94 17.70 32.44
C SER A 371 -1.21 18.08 33.89
N GLU A 372 -0.86 19.30 34.23
CA GLU A 372 -1.45 19.97 35.35
C GLU A 372 -2.93 20.13 34.98
N PRO A 373 -3.81 19.54 35.74
CA PRO A 373 -5.24 19.76 35.54
C PRO A 373 -5.43 21.26 35.37
N LEU A 374 -6.11 21.65 34.26
CA LEU A 374 -6.37 23.05 33.92
C LEU A 374 -6.49 23.89 35.18
N PRO A 375 -5.79 25.02 35.31
CA PRO A 375 -5.80 25.81 36.55
C PRO A 375 -7.23 26.02 37.08
N LEU A 376 -8.19 26.07 36.18
CA LEU A 376 -9.61 26.14 36.47
C LEU A 376 -10.17 24.89 37.16
N LEU A 377 -9.74 23.70 36.78
CA LEU A 377 -10.21 22.42 37.37
C LEU A 377 -9.63 22.25 38.77
N ARG A 378 -8.36 22.59 38.96
CA ARG A 378 -7.68 22.54 40.28
C ARG A 378 -8.24 23.60 41.24
N GLU A 379 -8.56 24.77 40.74
CA GLU A 379 -9.21 25.84 41.50
C GLU A 379 -10.66 25.49 41.83
N LEU A 380 -11.44 24.96 40.92
CA LEU A 380 -12.79 24.42 41.16
C LEU A 380 -12.79 23.29 42.18
N GLU A 381 -11.85 22.35 42.10
CA GLU A 381 -11.70 21.27 43.06
C GLU A 381 -11.35 21.83 44.44
N ARG A 382 -10.42 22.78 44.51
CA ARG A 382 -10.04 23.47 45.74
C ARG A 382 -11.23 24.21 46.37
N GLN A 383 -11.96 24.98 45.59
CA GLN A 383 -13.17 25.73 46.07
C GLN A 383 -14.25 24.76 46.56
N THR A 384 -14.49 23.66 45.84
CA THR A 384 -15.49 22.63 46.19
C THR A 384 -15.13 21.95 47.51
N ILE A 385 -13.86 21.58 47.71
CA ILE A 385 -13.38 20.97 48.96
C ILE A 385 -13.44 22.00 50.11
N GLN A 386 -13.02 23.24 49.89
CA GLN A 386 -13.02 24.28 50.90
C GLN A 386 -14.44 24.64 51.34
N GLN A 387 -15.37 24.71 50.39
CA GLN A 387 -16.79 24.91 50.70
C GLN A 387 -17.37 23.74 51.48
N ALA A 388 -17.10 22.50 51.11
CA ALA A 388 -17.58 21.31 51.79
C ALA A 388 -17.07 21.23 53.27
N ILE A 389 -15.82 21.66 53.51
CA ILE A 389 -15.23 21.73 54.86
C ILE A 389 -15.88 22.83 55.67
N THR A 390 -16.14 23.97 55.11
CA THR A 390 -16.75 25.12 55.80
C THR A 390 -18.21 24.87 56.18
N GLU A 391 -18.96 24.16 55.36
CA GLU A 391 -20.37 23.84 55.58
C GLU A 391 -20.63 22.62 56.44
N ALA A 392 -19.61 21.78 56.64
CA ALA A 392 -19.77 20.53 57.38
C ALA A 392 -19.28 20.64 58.83
N PRO A 393 -19.98 20.02 59.82
CA PRO A 393 -19.59 20.06 61.21
C PRO A 393 -18.32 19.26 61.54
N SER A 394 -17.80 18.46 60.60
CA SER A 394 -16.55 17.70 60.74
C SER A 394 -16.01 17.30 59.38
N ILE A 395 -14.69 17.01 59.30
CA ILE A 395 -14.03 16.50 58.09
C ILE A 395 -14.65 15.19 57.62
N SER A 396 -15.12 14.34 58.52
CA SER A 396 -15.82 13.10 58.15
C SER A 396 -17.17 13.37 57.49
N ALA A 397 -17.88 14.42 57.90
CA ALA A 397 -19.13 14.87 57.26
C ALA A 397 -18.87 15.52 55.90
N ALA A 398 -17.78 16.29 55.78
CA ALA A 398 -17.35 16.86 54.49
C ALA A 398 -16.99 15.75 53.49
N ALA A 399 -16.24 14.75 53.86
CA ALA A 399 -15.91 13.58 53.04
C ALA A 399 -17.15 12.85 52.52
N LYS A 400 -18.12 12.64 53.41
CA LYS A 400 -19.40 12.01 53.08
C LYS A 400 -20.23 12.87 52.12
N LYS A 401 -20.22 14.21 52.28
CA LYS A 401 -20.90 15.16 51.39
C LYS A 401 -20.28 15.18 49.98
N LEU A 402 -18.95 15.04 49.90
CA LEU A 402 -18.20 14.95 48.64
C LEU A 402 -18.22 13.53 48.00
N GLY A 403 -18.78 12.53 48.66
CA GLY A 403 -18.84 11.16 48.14
C GLY A 403 -17.50 10.44 48.11
N ILE A 404 -16.48 10.88 48.88
CA ILE A 404 -15.12 10.32 48.89
C ILE A 404 -14.74 9.80 50.28
N ALA A 405 -13.73 8.91 50.32
CA ALA A 405 -13.21 8.40 51.60
C ALA A 405 -12.49 9.53 52.39
N ARG A 406 -12.54 9.47 53.70
CA ARG A 406 -11.88 10.45 54.58
C ARG A 406 -10.36 10.56 54.32
N SER A 407 -9.70 9.44 54.07
CA SER A 407 -8.27 9.39 53.70
C SER A 407 -7.97 10.10 52.36
N THR A 408 -8.89 9.97 51.40
CA THR A 408 -8.79 10.65 50.11
C THR A 408 -8.96 12.15 50.27
N LEU A 409 -9.87 12.60 51.13
CA LEU A 409 -10.04 14.03 51.43
C LEU A 409 -8.79 14.63 52.07
N TYR A 410 -8.18 13.97 53.05
CA TYR A 410 -6.94 14.43 53.66
C TYR A 410 -5.80 14.58 52.65
N ARG A 411 -5.60 13.59 51.78
CA ARG A 411 -4.60 13.65 50.73
C ARG A 411 -4.84 14.82 49.79
N LYS A 412 -6.09 15.02 49.35
CA LYS A 412 -6.45 16.14 48.47
C LYS A 412 -6.30 17.50 49.15
N MET A 413 -6.57 17.61 50.41
CA MET A 413 -6.30 18.82 51.19
C MET A 413 -4.81 19.15 51.22
N GLU A 414 -3.94 18.15 51.41
CA GLU A 414 -2.49 18.31 51.39
C GLU A 414 -1.99 18.70 49.99
N GLU A 415 -2.47 18.03 48.91
CA GLU A 415 -2.15 18.31 47.54
C GLU A 415 -2.58 19.73 47.08
N LEU A 416 -3.66 20.26 47.62
CA LEU A 416 -4.25 21.56 47.28
C LEU A 416 -3.89 22.67 48.24
N GLY A 417 -3.12 22.38 49.28
CA GLY A 417 -2.68 23.34 50.29
C GLY A 417 -3.85 23.91 51.12
N ILE A 418 -4.86 23.10 51.40
CA ILE A 418 -6.01 23.45 52.24
C ILE A 418 -5.71 22.90 53.67
N GLY A 419 -5.32 23.76 54.58
CA GLY A 419 -5.05 23.46 55.98
C GLY A 419 -6.13 23.91 56.92
#